data_aae81b590a8d0cdf77e3e97d18d52108
#
_entry.id   aae81b590a8d0cdf77e3e97d18d52108
#
_cell.length_a   1.000
_cell.length_b   1.000
_cell.length_c   1.000
_cell.angle_alpha   90.00
_cell.angle_beta   90.00
_cell.angle_gamma   90.00
#
_symmetry.space_group_name_H-M   'P 1'
#
loop_
_entity.id
_entity.type
_entity.pdbx_description
1 polymer ?
#
loop_
_entity_poly.entity_id
_entity_poly.type
_entity_poly.pdbx_seq_one_letter_code
_entity_poly.pdbx_strand_id
1 'polypeptide(L)'
;MSHPQRFQRTPLAAALGVALLPLIASPVHAQLEEVVVTATKQAESLQDVPISVNALSGDSMREQGIMTFDEYVNFLPNVVDAGNAPGMREIYIRGSATEQGSVTVSSAQGSAPGVALYLDETPVSFGGRNLDVYAADLERIEVLAGPQGTLFGASSQAGNMRMITNKPVIGEMQGRVDVGMSSTHGGDTSSNVEGMINMPIGDNLAIRAVGYSNRQGGWIDNTASTFTPSGPVIDRNSIGYGPYFRNFPDTVISSVSNTEEVKDDWNEATYNGFRVGVKWDVSDDWSMLVQHSSQKLDVEGSFLIDPSLGDDKSAKYQPES
;
A
#
# COMPACT_ATOMS: atom_id res chain seq x y z
N MET A 1 56.50 -55.61 33.64
CA MET A 1 55.30 -56.44 33.47
C MET A 1 54.12 -55.47 33.30
N SER A 2 53.76 -55.17 32.06
CA SER A 2 52.70 -54.24 31.68
C SER A 2 51.47 -55.02 31.21
N HIS A 3 50.34 -54.87 31.87
CA HIS A 3 49.09 -55.48 31.49
C HIS A 3 48.44 -54.64 30.35
N PRO A 4 47.96 -55.29 29.28
CA PRO A 4 47.20 -54.61 28.26
C PRO A 4 45.74 -54.44 28.73
N GLN A 5 45.21 -53.22 28.79
CA GLN A 5 43.79 -52.93 28.99
C GLN A 5 43.01 -53.29 27.72
N ARG A 6 42.09 -54.25 27.84
CA ARG A 6 41.11 -54.56 26.80
C ARG A 6 40.00 -53.49 26.82
N PHE A 7 39.91 -52.67 25.78
CA PHE A 7 38.77 -51.84 25.51
C PHE A 7 37.54 -52.69 25.18
N GLN A 8 36.56 -52.68 26.07
CA GLN A 8 35.24 -53.24 25.78
C GLN A 8 34.50 -52.27 24.87
N ARG A 9 34.17 -52.66 23.66
CA ARG A 9 33.30 -51.91 22.73
C ARG A 9 31.89 -51.99 23.24
N THR A 10 31.36 -50.87 23.72
CA THR A 10 29.99 -50.71 24.16
C THR A 10 28.99 -50.87 23.01
N PRO A 11 27.79 -51.44 23.23
CA PRO A 11 26.78 -51.70 22.20
C PRO A 11 26.06 -50.44 21.69
N LEU A 12 26.62 -49.28 21.94
CA LEU A 12 26.03 -47.98 21.46
C LEU A 12 26.16 -47.81 19.95
N ALA A 13 27.07 -48.50 19.29
CA ALA A 13 27.26 -48.38 17.83
C ALA A 13 26.22 -49.17 17.01
N ALA A 14 25.51 -50.12 17.65
CA ALA A 14 24.46 -50.89 16.97
C ALA A 14 23.08 -50.23 16.99
N ALA A 15 22.85 -49.27 17.90
CA ALA A 15 21.57 -48.54 18.01
C ALA A 15 21.46 -47.37 17.02
N LEU A 16 22.58 -46.83 16.50
CA LEU A 16 22.54 -45.76 15.49
C LEU A 16 22.30 -46.27 14.05
N GLY A 17 22.41 -47.55 13.79
CA GLY A 17 22.24 -48.14 12.46
C GLY A 17 20.79 -48.43 12.06
N VAL A 18 19.84 -48.39 13.00
CA VAL A 18 18.41 -48.70 12.74
C VAL A 18 17.56 -47.43 12.58
N ALA A 19 18.07 -46.25 12.88
CA ALA A 19 17.37 -44.96 12.75
C ALA A 19 17.48 -44.32 11.34
N LEU A 20 18.21 -44.94 10.41
CA LEU A 20 18.24 -44.53 8.99
C LEU A 20 17.31 -45.44 8.16
N LEU A 21 16.05 -45.50 8.55
CA LEU A 21 15.00 -45.85 7.59
C LEU A 21 15.01 -44.76 6.50
N PRO A 22 15.06 -45.12 5.19
CA PRO A 22 14.92 -44.14 4.16
C PRO A 22 13.54 -43.48 4.37
N LEU A 23 13.51 -42.18 4.75
CA LEU A 23 12.37 -41.38 4.49
C LEU A 23 12.10 -41.54 2.98
N ILE A 24 11.08 -42.29 2.65
CA ILE A 24 10.49 -42.27 1.30
C ILE A 24 10.07 -40.81 1.16
N ALA A 25 10.91 -40.00 0.54
CA ALA A 25 10.54 -38.66 0.08
C ALA A 25 9.41 -38.91 -0.90
N SER A 26 8.16 -38.78 -0.42
CA SER A 26 7.05 -38.62 -1.30
C SER A 26 7.42 -37.44 -2.21
N PRO A 27 7.32 -37.58 -3.54
CA PRO A 27 7.55 -36.45 -4.41
C PRO A 27 6.58 -35.37 -3.93
N VAL A 28 7.11 -34.32 -3.31
CA VAL A 28 6.39 -33.08 -3.12
C VAL A 28 6.18 -32.57 -4.54
N HIS A 29 5.05 -32.89 -5.12
CA HIS A 29 4.57 -32.15 -6.25
C HIS A 29 4.38 -30.74 -5.71
N ALA A 30 5.34 -29.85 -5.97
CA ALA A 30 5.10 -28.43 -5.92
C ALA A 30 4.00 -28.19 -6.96
N GLN A 31 2.76 -28.19 -6.50
CA GLN A 31 1.64 -27.74 -7.28
C GLN A 31 1.91 -26.25 -7.43
N LEU A 32 2.41 -25.84 -8.59
CA LEU A 32 2.48 -24.44 -8.97
C LEU A 32 1.05 -23.94 -8.87
N GLU A 33 0.77 -23.12 -7.88
CA GLU A 33 -0.52 -22.49 -7.73
C GLU A 33 -0.77 -21.66 -8.99
N GLU A 34 -1.73 -22.06 -9.78
CA GLU A 34 -2.09 -21.37 -11.01
C GLU A 34 -2.68 -20.00 -10.65
N VAL A 35 -1.95 -18.95 -10.95
CA VAL A 35 -2.41 -17.59 -10.69
C VAL A 35 -3.43 -17.22 -11.77
N VAL A 36 -4.71 -17.16 -11.36
CA VAL A 36 -5.81 -16.69 -12.22
C VAL A 36 -5.89 -15.17 -12.10
N VAL A 37 -5.98 -14.48 -13.25
CA VAL A 37 -6.11 -13.02 -13.35
C VAL A 37 -7.37 -12.65 -14.12
N THR A 38 -7.84 -11.41 -13.92
CA THR A 38 -9.02 -10.88 -14.63
C THR A 38 -8.67 -9.67 -15.49
N ALA A 39 -7.44 -9.65 -15.99
CA ALA A 39 -6.86 -8.56 -16.75
C ALA A 39 -7.65 -8.25 -18.05
N THR A 40 -8.23 -9.26 -18.67
CA THR A 40 -9.07 -9.14 -19.89
C THR A 40 -10.57 -9.00 -19.61
N LYS A 41 -10.97 -8.78 -18.34
CA LYS A 41 -12.36 -8.86 -17.84
C LYS A 41 -12.93 -10.28 -17.87
N GLN A 42 -12.08 -11.27 -18.06
CA GLN A 42 -12.39 -12.69 -17.97
C GLN A 42 -11.38 -13.35 -17.03
N ALA A 43 -11.79 -14.41 -16.35
CA ALA A 43 -10.88 -15.18 -15.51
C ALA A 43 -10.04 -16.10 -16.40
N GLU A 44 -8.76 -15.84 -16.50
CA GLU A 44 -7.81 -16.58 -17.34
C GLU A 44 -6.54 -16.86 -16.52
N SER A 45 -5.81 -17.93 -16.88
CA SER A 45 -4.49 -18.17 -16.33
C SER A 45 -3.54 -17.03 -16.69
N LEU A 46 -2.74 -16.58 -15.74
CA LEU A 46 -1.73 -15.53 -15.97
C LEU A 46 -0.82 -15.85 -17.16
N GLN A 47 -0.58 -17.14 -17.43
CA GLN A 47 0.28 -17.60 -18.52
C GLN A 47 -0.40 -17.52 -19.91
N ASP A 48 -1.73 -17.51 -19.95
CA ASP A 48 -2.50 -17.51 -21.20
C ASP A 48 -2.91 -16.09 -21.63
N VAL A 49 -2.76 -15.10 -20.74
CA VAL A 49 -3.13 -13.71 -21.05
C VAL A 49 -2.15 -13.09 -22.05
N PRO A 50 -2.61 -12.56 -23.21
CA PRO A 50 -1.73 -12.05 -24.26
C PRO A 50 -1.17 -10.63 -24.00
N ILE A 51 -1.20 -10.17 -22.76
CA ILE A 51 -0.68 -8.87 -22.33
C ILE A 51 0.29 -9.05 -21.16
N SER A 52 1.14 -8.05 -20.92
CA SER A 52 2.06 -8.09 -19.77
C SER A 52 1.30 -7.80 -18.48
N VAL A 53 1.11 -8.82 -17.66
CA VAL A 53 0.46 -8.75 -16.35
C VAL A 53 1.43 -9.23 -15.29
N ASN A 54 1.50 -8.51 -14.17
CA ASN A 54 2.10 -8.96 -12.93
C ASN A 54 1.00 -9.11 -11.88
N ALA A 55 1.05 -10.15 -11.08
CA ALA A 55 0.10 -10.37 -10.00
C ALA A 55 0.84 -10.61 -8.68
N LEU A 56 0.36 -9.98 -7.62
CA LEU A 56 0.79 -10.18 -6.25
C LEU A 56 -0.39 -10.74 -5.46
N SER A 57 -0.28 -11.98 -4.97
CA SER A 57 -1.37 -12.64 -4.26
C SER A 57 -1.56 -12.08 -2.85
N GLY A 58 -2.81 -12.11 -2.35
CA GLY A 58 -3.15 -11.70 -1.00
C GLY A 58 -2.45 -12.56 0.07
N ASP A 59 -2.23 -13.85 -0.21
CA ASP A 59 -1.49 -14.73 0.69
C ASP A 59 -0.02 -14.32 0.80
N SER A 60 0.65 -14.04 -0.31
CA SER A 60 2.02 -13.52 -0.30
C SER A 60 2.11 -12.17 0.43
N MET A 61 1.14 -11.29 0.24
CA MET A 61 1.11 -10.00 0.95
C MET A 61 1.01 -10.21 2.46
N ARG A 62 0.13 -11.10 2.92
CA ARG A 62 -0.03 -11.39 4.34
C ARG A 62 1.21 -12.03 4.96
N GLU A 63 1.79 -13.03 4.30
CA GLU A 63 3.00 -13.71 4.76
C GLU A 63 4.19 -12.75 4.94
N GLN A 64 4.24 -11.72 4.12
CA GLN A 64 5.30 -10.71 4.14
C GLN A 64 4.93 -9.45 4.93
N GLY A 65 3.71 -9.37 5.49
CA GLY A 65 3.23 -8.21 6.25
C GLY A 65 3.01 -6.96 5.41
N ILE A 66 2.73 -7.13 4.10
CA ILE A 66 2.49 -6.04 3.15
C ILE A 66 1.05 -5.57 3.27
N MET A 67 0.82 -4.34 3.71
CA MET A 67 -0.51 -3.80 4.00
C MET A 67 -0.76 -2.42 3.38
N THR A 68 0.29 -1.61 3.26
CA THR A 68 0.18 -0.22 2.82
C THR A 68 0.60 -0.03 1.38
N PHE A 69 0.22 1.10 0.80
CA PHE A 69 0.50 1.44 -0.59
C PHE A 69 2.00 1.35 -0.91
N ASP A 70 2.83 1.98 -0.07
CA ASP A 70 4.29 1.98 -0.22
C ASP A 70 4.87 0.56 -0.22
N GLU A 71 4.32 -0.29 0.66
CA GLU A 71 4.81 -1.66 0.79
C GLU A 71 4.49 -2.47 -0.46
N TYR A 72 3.21 -2.53 -0.93
CA TYR A 72 2.90 -3.38 -2.07
C TYR A 72 3.46 -2.86 -3.40
N VAL A 73 3.61 -1.55 -3.60
CA VAL A 73 4.24 -1.01 -4.80
C VAL A 73 5.70 -1.46 -4.94
N ASN A 74 6.43 -1.56 -3.83
CA ASN A 74 7.83 -2.03 -3.84
C ASN A 74 7.98 -3.51 -4.27
N PHE A 75 6.92 -4.31 -4.17
CA PHE A 75 6.90 -5.70 -4.61
C PHE A 75 6.38 -5.88 -6.05
N LEU A 76 5.95 -4.80 -6.70
CA LEU A 76 5.42 -4.85 -8.06
C LEU A 76 6.51 -4.45 -9.08
N PRO A 77 6.95 -5.38 -9.95
CA PRO A 77 7.97 -5.08 -10.94
C PRO A 77 7.55 -3.93 -11.87
N ASN A 78 8.47 -3.02 -12.16
CA ASN A 78 8.27 -1.88 -13.06
C ASN A 78 7.18 -0.88 -12.62
N VAL A 79 6.75 -0.92 -11.39
CA VAL A 79 5.86 0.07 -10.78
C VAL A 79 6.65 0.95 -9.84
N VAL A 80 6.42 2.24 -9.88
CA VAL A 80 7.04 3.22 -9.00
C VAL A 80 5.95 4.17 -8.49
N ASP A 81 5.97 4.46 -7.20
CA ASP A 81 5.22 5.56 -6.62
C ASP A 81 6.07 6.84 -6.65
N ALA A 82 5.52 7.89 -7.22
CA ALA A 82 6.11 9.22 -7.24
C ALA A 82 5.32 10.19 -6.32
N GLY A 83 4.44 9.66 -5.48
CA GLY A 83 3.70 10.44 -4.50
C GLY A 83 4.63 11.03 -3.41
N ASN A 84 4.21 12.15 -2.85
CA ASN A 84 4.98 12.85 -1.82
C ASN A 84 4.55 12.47 -0.39
N ALA A 85 3.39 11.81 -0.24
CA ALA A 85 2.85 11.45 1.08
C ALA A 85 1.72 10.42 0.94
N PRO A 86 1.31 9.73 2.03
CA PRO A 86 0.08 8.97 2.07
C PRO A 86 -1.11 9.82 1.59
N GLY A 87 -1.96 9.24 0.74
CA GLY A 87 -3.10 9.94 0.12
C GLY A 87 -2.74 10.84 -1.07
N MET A 88 -1.47 11.02 -1.38
CA MET A 88 -0.98 11.78 -2.53
C MET A 88 -0.13 10.88 -3.44
N ARG A 89 -0.75 9.81 -3.97
CA ARG A 89 -0.08 8.78 -4.74
C ARG A 89 -0.13 9.05 -6.23
N GLU A 90 1.00 8.82 -6.90
CA GLU A 90 1.10 8.87 -8.35
C GLU A 90 1.87 7.66 -8.85
N ILE A 91 1.19 6.80 -9.58
CA ILE A 91 1.73 5.52 -10.03
C ILE A 91 2.33 5.68 -11.41
N TYR A 92 3.58 5.23 -11.59
CA TYR A 92 4.24 5.12 -12.89
C TYR A 92 4.50 3.66 -13.21
N ILE A 93 4.22 3.26 -14.45
CA ILE A 93 4.53 1.92 -14.95
C ILE A 93 5.55 2.06 -16.08
N ARG A 94 6.67 1.31 -15.99
CA ARG A 94 7.77 1.32 -16.97
C ARG A 94 8.34 2.72 -17.25
N GLY A 95 8.37 3.58 -16.24
CA GLY A 95 8.85 4.95 -16.37
C GLY A 95 7.93 5.87 -17.18
N SER A 96 6.73 5.43 -17.55
CA SER A 96 5.74 6.28 -18.19
C SER A 96 5.09 7.17 -17.14
N ALA A 97 5.54 8.41 -17.07
CA ALA A 97 5.05 9.44 -16.18
C ALA A 97 4.21 10.47 -16.96
N THR A 98 3.10 10.90 -16.38
CA THR A 98 2.48 12.16 -16.73
C THR A 98 3.19 13.29 -15.99
N GLU A 99 3.12 14.52 -16.48
CA GLU A 99 3.63 15.65 -15.70
C GLU A 99 2.93 15.66 -14.34
N GLN A 100 3.73 15.66 -13.28
CA GLN A 100 3.25 15.77 -11.92
C GLN A 100 2.44 17.07 -11.82
N GLY A 101 1.14 16.95 -11.65
CA GLY A 101 0.29 18.11 -11.39
C GLY A 101 0.83 18.76 -10.11
N SER A 102 1.28 20.01 -10.20
CA SER A 102 1.77 20.73 -9.04
C SER A 102 0.71 20.72 -7.95
N VAL A 103 0.88 19.87 -6.95
CA VAL A 103 -0.03 19.70 -5.80
C VAL A 103 -0.06 20.95 -4.93
N THR A 104 0.82 21.90 -5.22
CA THR A 104 1.00 23.15 -4.46
C THR A 104 -0.09 24.18 -4.67
N VAL A 105 -0.96 24.00 -5.67
CA VAL A 105 -2.06 24.95 -5.90
C VAL A 105 -3.38 24.30 -5.48
N SER A 106 -3.92 24.72 -4.38
CA SER A 106 -5.13 24.20 -3.73
C SER A 106 -6.39 24.17 -4.62
N SER A 107 -6.36 24.78 -5.78
CA SER A 107 -7.47 24.81 -6.75
C SER A 107 -7.15 24.09 -8.08
N ALA A 108 -5.94 23.63 -8.29
CA ALA A 108 -5.57 22.90 -9.51
C ALA A 108 -5.88 21.41 -9.31
N GLN A 109 -6.81 20.89 -10.08
CA GLN A 109 -7.15 19.45 -10.04
C GLN A 109 -6.10 18.58 -10.73
N GLY A 110 -4.98 19.09 -11.20
CA GLY A 110 -3.97 18.36 -11.93
C GLY A 110 -4.48 17.66 -13.20
N SER A 111 -3.60 17.05 -13.96
CA SER A 111 -3.96 16.16 -15.06
C SER A 111 -4.43 14.80 -14.52
N ALA A 112 -5.21 14.08 -15.32
CA ALA A 112 -5.57 12.70 -14.98
C ALA A 112 -4.30 11.84 -14.87
N PRO A 113 -4.19 10.93 -13.88
CA PRO A 113 -3.06 10.01 -13.76
C PRO A 113 -2.88 9.19 -15.05
N GLY A 114 -1.64 8.86 -15.39
CA GLY A 114 -1.33 7.98 -16.53
C GLY A 114 -1.64 6.52 -16.28
N VAL A 115 -1.76 6.13 -15.01
CA VAL A 115 -2.12 4.78 -14.56
C VAL A 115 -3.45 4.84 -13.81
N ALA A 116 -4.43 4.08 -14.26
CA ALA A 116 -5.71 3.96 -13.56
C ALA A 116 -5.59 2.96 -12.39
N LEU A 117 -6.12 3.34 -11.24
CA LEU A 117 -6.28 2.47 -10.09
C LEU A 117 -7.73 2.03 -9.95
N TYR A 118 -7.94 0.73 -9.73
CA TYR A 118 -9.24 0.12 -9.53
C TYR A 118 -9.29 -0.65 -8.21
N LEU A 119 -10.37 -0.49 -7.49
CA LEU A 119 -10.75 -1.39 -6.41
C LEU A 119 -11.92 -2.25 -6.92
N ASP A 120 -11.67 -3.53 -7.16
CA ASP A 120 -12.53 -4.41 -7.93
C ASP A 120 -12.83 -3.81 -9.33
N GLU A 121 -14.08 -3.48 -9.61
CA GLU A 121 -14.50 -2.85 -10.87
C GLU A 121 -14.71 -1.33 -10.75
N THR A 122 -14.45 -0.75 -9.57
CA THR A 122 -14.66 0.67 -9.31
C THR A 122 -13.36 1.45 -9.52
N PRO A 123 -13.33 2.46 -10.42
CA PRO A 123 -12.17 3.32 -10.54
C PRO A 123 -12.00 4.18 -9.29
N VAL A 124 -10.78 4.22 -8.76
CA VAL A 124 -10.40 4.99 -7.57
C VAL A 124 -9.26 5.97 -7.86
N SER A 125 -9.15 6.40 -9.10
CA SER A 125 -8.26 7.49 -9.53
C SER A 125 -9.02 8.80 -9.64
N PHE A 126 -8.38 9.90 -9.24
CA PHE A 126 -8.91 11.25 -9.36
C PHE A 126 -7.98 12.12 -10.20
N GLY A 127 -8.46 13.31 -10.59
CA GLY A 127 -7.60 14.32 -11.18
C GLY A 127 -6.43 14.63 -10.25
N GLY A 128 -5.20 14.45 -10.74
CA GLY A 128 -3.96 14.75 -10.02
C GLY A 128 -3.43 13.67 -9.08
N ARG A 129 -4.15 12.57 -8.82
CA ARG A 129 -3.68 11.51 -7.91
C ARG A 129 -4.47 10.21 -7.99
N ASN A 130 -3.84 9.14 -7.53
CA ASN A 130 -4.50 7.88 -7.20
C ASN A 130 -4.84 7.85 -5.70
N LEU A 131 -5.93 7.16 -5.33
CA LEU A 131 -6.24 6.92 -3.93
C LEU A 131 -5.22 5.97 -3.30
N ASP A 132 -4.92 6.24 -2.04
CA ASP A 132 -4.12 5.37 -1.20
C ASP A 132 -5.06 4.35 -0.53
N VAL A 133 -5.13 3.15 -1.08
CA VAL A 133 -6.02 2.10 -0.62
C VAL A 133 -5.24 1.12 0.26
N TYR A 134 -5.72 0.90 1.48
CA TYR A 134 -5.16 -0.10 2.38
C TYR A 134 -5.50 -1.52 1.92
N ALA A 135 -4.53 -2.42 1.96
CA ALA A 135 -4.61 -3.76 1.36
C ALA A 135 -5.36 -4.80 2.23
N ALA A 136 -6.41 -4.38 2.96
CA ALA A 136 -7.19 -5.29 3.80
C ALA A 136 -7.92 -6.35 2.99
N ASP A 137 -7.71 -7.61 3.34
CA ASP A 137 -8.40 -8.78 2.79
C ASP A 137 -8.50 -8.77 1.26
N LEU A 138 -7.38 -8.49 0.60
CA LEU A 138 -7.26 -8.60 -0.86
C LEU A 138 -7.02 -10.06 -1.27
N GLU A 139 -7.59 -10.44 -2.40
CA GLU A 139 -7.29 -11.69 -3.10
C GLU A 139 -5.97 -11.55 -3.85
N ARG A 140 -5.79 -10.42 -4.56
CA ARG A 140 -4.57 -10.10 -5.30
C ARG A 140 -4.53 -8.64 -5.78
N ILE A 141 -3.36 -8.20 -6.17
CA ILE A 141 -3.15 -6.96 -6.93
C ILE A 141 -2.64 -7.35 -8.32
N GLU A 142 -3.29 -6.85 -9.36
CA GLU A 142 -2.92 -7.05 -10.77
C GLU A 142 -2.36 -5.74 -11.35
N VAL A 143 -1.23 -5.79 -12.03
CA VAL A 143 -0.66 -4.67 -12.77
C VAL A 143 -0.60 -5.01 -14.26
N LEU A 144 -1.35 -4.28 -15.05
CA LEU A 144 -1.41 -4.40 -16.49
C LEU A 144 -0.55 -3.29 -17.09
N ALA A 145 0.56 -3.65 -17.72
CA ALA A 145 1.48 -2.69 -18.30
C ALA A 145 1.13 -2.40 -19.79
N GLY A 146 1.11 -1.11 -20.12
CA GLY A 146 0.78 -0.61 -21.46
C GLY A 146 -0.64 -0.07 -21.56
N PRO A 147 -1.01 0.58 -22.69
CA PRO A 147 -2.31 1.22 -22.87
C PRO A 147 -3.48 0.24 -22.74
N GLN A 148 -4.41 0.54 -21.85
CA GLN A 148 -5.60 -0.28 -21.56
C GLN A 148 -6.91 0.49 -21.72
N GLY A 149 -6.90 1.64 -22.40
CA GLY A 149 -8.04 2.55 -22.49
C GLY A 149 -9.30 1.94 -23.09
N THR A 150 -9.18 0.91 -23.94
CA THR A 150 -10.32 0.23 -24.57
C THR A 150 -11.19 -0.51 -23.55
N LEU A 151 -10.57 -1.17 -22.55
CA LEU A 151 -11.28 -1.96 -21.54
C LEU A 151 -11.53 -1.18 -20.25
N PHE A 152 -10.64 -0.26 -19.93
CA PHE A 152 -10.63 0.44 -18.63
C PHE A 152 -10.85 1.96 -18.74
N GLY A 153 -10.95 2.51 -19.95
CA GLY A 153 -11.30 3.92 -20.14
C GLY A 153 -10.19 4.90 -19.77
N ALA A 154 -10.56 5.99 -19.11
CA ALA A 154 -9.67 7.10 -18.80
C ALA A 154 -8.55 6.70 -17.84
N SER A 155 -7.43 7.46 -17.85
CA SER A 155 -6.26 7.26 -17.00
C SER A 155 -5.50 5.94 -17.21
N SER A 156 -5.79 5.20 -18.28
CA SER A 156 -5.16 3.89 -18.60
C SER A 156 -4.14 3.99 -19.73
N GLN A 157 -3.37 5.08 -19.79
CA GLN A 157 -2.40 5.33 -20.87
C GLN A 157 -1.12 4.52 -20.70
N ALA A 158 -0.59 4.47 -19.48
CA ALA A 158 0.61 3.72 -19.13
C ALA A 158 0.29 2.30 -18.64
N GLY A 159 -0.92 2.10 -18.16
CA GLY A 159 -1.39 0.83 -17.61
C GLY A 159 -2.48 0.98 -16.57
N ASN A 160 -2.78 -0.13 -15.91
CA ASN A 160 -3.73 -0.18 -14.80
C ASN A 160 -3.14 -0.95 -13.63
N MET A 161 -3.48 -0.52 -12.42
CA MET A 161 -3.35 -1.31 -11.21
C MET A 161 -4.75 -1.66 -10.70
N ARG A 162 -5.01 -2.94 -10.46
CA ARG A 162 -6.29 -3.44 -9.99
C ARG A 162 -6.10 -4.17 -8.66
N MET A 163 -6.84 -3.76 -7.66
CA MET A 163 -6.90 -4.40 -6.36
C MET A 163 -8.17 -5.22 -6.29
N ILE A 164 -8.04 -6.53 -6.26
CA ILE A 164 -9.15 -7.47 -6.25
C ILE A 164 -9.37 -7.93 -4.81
N THR A 165 -10.57 -7.69 -4.28
CA THR A 165 -10.92 -8.08 -2.91
C THR A 165 -11.44 -9.50 -2.84
N ASN A 166 -11.21 -10.18 -1.71
CA ASN A 166 -11.87 -11.46 -1.45
C ASN A 166 -13.40 -11.30 -1.43
N LYS A 167 -14.11 -12.19 -2.12
CA LYS A 167 -15.56 -12.19 -2.20
C LYS A 167 -16.16 -13.10 -1.12
N PRO A 168 -17.44 -12.88 -0.74
CA PRO A 168 -18.13 -13.82 0.14
C PRO A 168 -18.18 -15.22 -0.45
N VAL A 169 -17.89 -16.24 0.36
CA VAL A 169 -17.90 -17.66 -0.01
C VAL A 169 -19.11 -18.32 0.61
N ILE A 170 -19.97 -18.89 -0.25
CA ILE A 170 -21.16 -19.61 0.16
C ILE A 170 -20.75 -20.99 0.70
N GLY A 171 -21.39 -21.44 1.79
CA GLY A 171 -21.18 -22.76 2.38
C GLY A 171 -19.94 -22.88 3.27
N GLU A 172 -19.15 -21.83 3.43
CA GLU A 172 -17.93 -21.87 4.23
C GLU A 172 -17.87 -20.75 5.28
N MET A 173 -17.70 -21.12 6.54
CA MET A 173 -17.45 -20.17 7.62
C MET A 173 -15.95 -19.90 7.75
N GLN A 174 -15.54 -18.66 7.59
CA GLN A 174 -14.15 -18.24 7.75
C GLN A 174 -14.06 -17.09 8.75
N GLY A 175 -12.96 -17.00 9.47
CA GLY A 175 -12.66 -15.88 10.36
C GLY A 175 -11.16 -15.71 10.54
N ARG A 176 -10.70 -14.45 10.57
CA ARG A 176 -9.31 -14.12 10.80
C ARG A 176 -9.20 -12.83 11.60
N VAL A 177 -8.20 -12.77 12.45
CA VAL A 177 -7.77 -11.55 13.14
C VAL A 177 -6.26 -11.47 13.04
N ASP A 178 -5.76 -10.36 12.53
CA ASP A 178 -4.35 -10.06 12.42
C ASP A 178 -4.04 -8.85 13.30
N VAL A 179 -2.97 -8.93 14.09
CA VAL A 179 -2.49 -7.84 14.94
C VAL A 179 -0.98 -7.72 14.76
N GLY A 180 -0.53 -6.52 14.51
CA GLY A 180 0.89 -6.23 14.32
C GLY A 180 1.34 -5.01 15.09
N MET A 181 2.61 -5.00 15.48
CA MET A 181 3.31 -3.85 16.04
C MET A 181 4.72 -3.79 15.45
N SER A 182 5.16 -2.61 15.11
CA SER A 182 6.52 -2.37 14.64
C SER A 182 7.03 -1.03 15.18
N SER A 183 8.34 -0.82 15.15
CA SER A 183 8.94 0.46 15.50
C SER A 183 10.02 0.81 14.49
N THR A 184 10.07 2.07 14.10
CA THR A 184 11.13 2.62 13.26
C THR A 184 12.25 3.13 14.14
N HIS A 185 13.50 2.91 13.75
CA HIS A 185 14.63 3.45 14.51
C HIS A 185 14.63 4.98 14.44
N GLY A 186 14.59 5.63 15.58
CA GLY A 186 14.48 7.10 15.65
C GLY A 186 13.07 7.61 15.33
N GLY A 187 12.06 6.76 15.40
CA GLY A 187 10.68 7.10 15.16
C GLY A 187 9.72 6.44 16.14
N ASP A 188 8.43 6.74 16.01
CA ASP A 188 7.37 6.22 16.86
C ASP A 188 6.96 4.78 16.50
N THR A 189 6.13 4.18 17.33
CA THR A 189 5.61 2.82 17.17
C THR A 189 4.43 2.81 16.21
N SER A 190 4.45 1.87 15.27
CA SER A 190 3.32 1.56 14.38
C SER A 190 2.51 0.39 14.93
N SER A 191 1.22 0.37 14.66
CA SER A 191 0.33 -0.71 15.07
C SER A 191 -0.78 -0.94 14.05
N ASN A 192 -1.15 -2.20 13.86
CA ASN A 192 -2.27 -2.56 13.00
C ASN A 192 -3.15 -3.63 13.64
N VAL A 193 -4.42 -3.55 13.34
CA VAL A 193 -5.42 -4.56 13.65
C VAL A 193 -6.32 -4.72 12.42
N GLU A 194 -6.50 -5.95 11.98
CA GLU A 194 -7.44 -6.33 10.91
C GLU A 194 -8.28 -7.51 11.37
N GLY A 195 -9.58 -7.47 11.10
CA GLY A 195 -10.50 -8.58 11.35
C GLY A 195 -11.33 -8.87 10.12
N MET A 196 -11.51 -10.15 9.80
CA MET A 196 -12.37 -10.62 8.72
C MET A 196 -13.25 -11.76 9.21
N ILE A 197 -14.51 -11.76 8.76
CA ILE A 197 -15.42 -12.86 8.95
C ILE A 197 -16.20 -13.11 7.65
N ASN A 198 -16.33 -14.37 7.26
CA ASN A 198 -17.21 -14.84 6.20
C ASN A 198 -18.28 -15.76 6.80
N MET A 199 -19.54 -15.41 6.64
CA MET A 199 -20.68 -16.14 7.19
C MET A 199 -21.57 -16.61 6.05
N PRO A 200 -21.67 -17.94 5.82
CA PRO A 200 -22.69 -18.49 4.95
C PRO A 200 -24.07 -18.44 5.65
N ILE A 201 -25.11 -18.16 4.89
CA ILE A 201 -26.51 -18.13 5.36
C ILE A 201 -27.32 -19.02 4.44
N GLY A 202 -27.64 -20.23 4.92
CA GLY A 202 -28.21 -21.25 4.06
C GLY A 202 -27.24 -21.67 2.95
N ASP A 203 -27.80 -22.16 1.84
CA ASP A 203 -27.05 -22.78 0.77
C ASP A 203 -26.74 -21.83 -0.41
N ASN A 204 -27.26 -20.58 -0.36
CA ASN A 204 -27.22 -19.68 -1.48
C ASN A 204 -26.85 -18.23 -1.13
N LEU A 205 -26.55 -17.93 0.13
CA LEU A 205 -26.18 -16.59 0.57
C LEU A 205 -24.90 -16.64 1.41
N ALA A 206 -24.06 -15.64 1.26
CA ALA A 206 -22.95 -15.40 2.16
C ALA A 206 -22.71 -13.91 2.40
N ILE A 207 -22.25 -13.58 3.59
CA ILE A 207 -21.82 -12.23 3.98
C ILE A 207 -20.35 -12.30 4.36
N ARG A 208 -19.53 -11.38 3.81
CA ARG A 208 -18.15 -11.19 4.22
C ARG A 208 -17.99 -9.77 4.76
N ALA A 209 -17.47 -9.65 5.98
CA ALA A 209 -17.19 -8.37 6.61
C ALA A 209 -15.71 -8.29 6.98
N VAL A 210 -15.12 -7.14 6.74
CA VAL A 210 -13.73 -6.83 7.03
C VAL A 210 -13.69 -5.49 7.74
N GLY A 211 -12.88 -5.36 8.77
CA GLY A 211 -12.61 -4.10 9.46
C GLY A 211 -11.14 -3.98 9.78
N TYR A 212 -10.59 -2.79 9.69
CA TYR A 212 -9.18 -2.56 9.95
C TYR A 212 -8.89 -1.19 10.54
N SER A 213 -7.80 -1.13 11.30
CA SER A 213 -7.17 0.10 11.76
C SER A 213 -5.66 -0.09 11.68
N ASN A 214 -4.97 0.80 10.98
CA ASN A 214 -3.52 0.80 10.86
C ASN A 214 -3.01 2.21 11.19
N ARG A 215 -2.15 2.31 12.20
CA ARG A 215 -1.42 3.52 12.55
C ARG A 215 0.03 3.34 12.19
N GLN A 216 0.53 4.14 11.27
CA GLN A 216 1.94 4.28 10.95
C GLN A 216 2.52 5.39 11.83
N GLY A 217 3.40 5.04 12.74
CA GLY A 217 4.11 6.01 13.57
C GLY A 217 5.01 6.90 12.73
N GLY A 218 5.11 8.17 13.10
CA GLY A 218 6.01 9.10 12.46
C GLY A 218 7.48 8.77 12.68
N TRP A 219 8.34 9.39 11.88
CA TRP A 219 9.80 9.23 11.94
C TRP A 219 10.54 10.49 11.44
N ILE A 220 9.82 11.56 11.13
CA ILE A 220 10.37 12.83 10.70
C ILE A 220 10.13 13.87 11.78
N ASP A 221 11.19 14.45 12.30
CA ASP A 221 11.11 15.50 13.30
C ASP A 221 10.86 16.86 12.63
N ASN A 222 9.86 17.61 13.12
CA ASN A 222 9.69 19.00 12.76
C ASN A 222 10.53 19.87 13.69
N THR A 223 11.65 20.39 13.19
CA THR A 223 12.60 21.16 13.99
C THR A 223 12.28 22.65 13.98
N ALA A 224 12.68 23.38 15.04
CA ALA A 224 12.45 24.81 15.14
C ALA A 224 13.10 25.58 13.99
N SER A 225 12.33 26.43 13.35
CA SER A 225 12.78 27.33 12.28
C SER A 225 12.12 28.70 12.38
N THR A 226 12.80 29.71 11.89
CA THR A 226 12.24 31.06 11.74
C THR A 226 12.55 31.55 10.34
N PHE A 227 11.50 31.73 9.56
CA PHE A 227 11.60 32.37 8.26
C PHE A 227 11.60 33.87 8.40
N THR A 228 12.62 34.54 7.93
CA THR A 228 12.69 36.00 7.85
C THR A 228 12.81 36.36 6.37
N PRO A 229 11.77 36.96 5.75
CA PRO A 229 11.85 37.34 4.35
C PRO A 229 12.97 38.36 4.13
N SER A 230 13.85 38.05 3.20
CA SER A 230 14.93 38.97 2.78
C SER A 230 14.41 39.87 1.66
N GLY A 231 13.79 40.99 2.00
CA GLY A 231 13.33 42.00 1.02
C GLY A 231 11.82 42.26 1.08
N PRO A 232 11.32 43.18 0.25
CA PRO A 232 9.87 43.44 0.18
C PRO A 232 9.16 42.19 -0.34
N VAL A 233 8.33 41.59 0.51
CA VAL A 233 7.66 40.30 0.25
C VAL A 233 6.74 40.35 -0.99
N ILE A 234 6.32 41.51 -1.42
CA ILE A 234 5.56 41.72 -2.66
C ILE A 234 5.93 43.08 -3.24
N ASP A 235 6.73 43.12 -4.30
CA ASP A 235 6.75 44.29 -5.17
C ASP A 235 5.49 44.28 -6.04
N ARG A 236 4.51 45.09 -5.69
CA ARG A 236 3.25 45.24 -6.44
C ARG A 236 3.44 45.69 -7.88
N ASN A 237 4.63 46.16 -8.23
CA ASN A 237 4.99 46.61 -9.57
C ASN A 237 5.72 45.51 -10.36
N SER A 238 6.04 44.36 -9.75
CA SER A 238 6.65 43.26 -10.47
C SER A 238 5.68 42.69 -11.51
N ILE A 239 6.18 42.54 -12.71
CA ILE A 239 5.45 42.01 -13.86
C ILE A 239 5.10 40.53 -13.57
N GLY A 240 3.86 40.26 -13.20
CA GLY A 240 3.38 38.89 -12.93
C GLY A 240 2.28 38.80 -11.90
N TYR A 241 2.15 39.78 -11.03
CA TYR A 241 1.02 39.85 -10.12
C TYR A 241 -0.17 40.58 -10.79
N GLY A 242 -1.13 39.81 -11.24
CA GLY A 242 -2.35 40.34 -11.88
C GLY A 242 -3.20 41.20 -10.95
N PRO A 243 -4.27 41.84 -11.49
CA PRO A 243 -5.09 42.81 -10.77
C PRO A 243 -5.75 42.29 -9.48
N TYR A 244 -5.73 41.00 -9.26
CA TYR A 244 -6.31 40.38 -8.06
C TYR A 244 -5.54 40.70 -6.75
N PHE A 245 -4.26 40.99 -6.80
CA PHE A 245 -3.45 41.28 -5.60
C PHE A 245 -3.32 42.74 -5.24
N ARG A 246 -3.86 43.65 -6.05
CA ARG A 246 -3.79 45.12 -5.82
C ARG A 246 -4.49 45.60 -4.56
N ASN A 247 -5.43 44.81 -4.01
CA ASN A 247 -6.27 45.23 -2.89
C ASN A 247 -5.84 44.59 -1.56
N PHE A 248 -4.76 43.84 -1.53
CA PHE A 248 -4.21 43.32 -0.26
C PHE A 248 -3.41 44.46 0.43
N PRO A 249 -3.58 44.65 1.75
CA PRO A 249 -2.78 45.59 2.50
C PRO A 249 -1.30 45.23 2.43
N ASP A 250 -0.41 46.21 2.55
CA ASP A 250 1.05 45.99 2.68
C ASP A 250 1.28 45.23 3.99
N THR A 251 1.15 43.94 3.94
CA THR A 251 1.49 43.08 5.09
C THR A 251 3.01 42.84 5.04
N VAL A 252 3.73 43.56 5.87
CA VAL A 252 5.12 43.22 6.14
C VAL A 252 5.09 41.98 7.02
N ILE A 253 5.32 40.80 6.46
CA ILE A 253 5.59 39.62 7.26
C ILE A 253 6.97 39.82 7.85
N SER A 254 7.05 40.20 9.14
CA SER A 254 8.32 40.49 9.80
C SER A 254 9.19 39.23 9.99
N SER A 255 8.59 38.17 10.41
CA SER A 255 9.15 36.82 10.51
C SER A 255 8.03 35.83 10.88
N VAL A 256 8.16 34.60 10.46
CA VAL A 256 7.25 33.49 10.82
C VAL A 256 8.11 32.40 11.47
N SER A 257 7.67 31.94 12.64
CA SER A 257 8.32 30.83 13.35
C SER A 257 7.36 29.65 13.47
N ASN A 258 7.88 28.44 13.34
CA ASN A 258 7.13 27.21 13.61
C ASN A 258 7.30 26.69 15.04
N THR A 259 7.74 27.52 15.98
CA THR A 259 8.09 27.09 17.34
C THR A 259 6.92 26.41 18.08
N GLU A 260 5.68 26.74 17.74
CA GLU A 260 4.48 26.11 18.33
C GLU A 260 4.14 24.76 17.67
N GLU A 261 4.76 24.43 16.53
CA GLU A 261 4.53 23.21 15.76
C GLU A 261 5.71 22.24 15.81
N VAL A 262 6.73 22.55 16.60
CA VAL A 262 7.87 21.65 16.81
C VAL A 262 7.40 20.38 17.48
N LYS A 263 7.64 19.24 16.81
CA LYS A 263 7.18 17.92 17.25
C LYS A 263 8.12 16.86 16.72
N ASP A 264 8.53 15.94 17.58
CA ASP A 264 9.21 14.73 17.13
C ASP A 264 8.21 13.80 16.45
N ASP A 265 8.68 12.99 15.49
CA ASP A 265 7.89 11.96 14.79
C ASP A 265 6.60 12.51 14.16
N TRP A 266 6.69 13.63 13.47
CA TRP A 266 5.53 14.43 13.06
C TRP A 266 4.75 13.87 11.85
N ASN A 267 5.26 12.90 11.13
CA ASN A 267 4.64 12.38 9.91
C ASN A 267 3.82 11.10 10.15
N GLU A 268 2.86 11.15 11.03
CA GLU A 268 1.95 10.04 11.30
C GLU A 268 0.89 9.87 10.20
N ALA A 269 0.54 8.62 9.88
CA ALA A 269 -0.59 8.29 9.00
C ALA A 269 -1.46 7.19 9.62
N THR A 270 -2.77 7.39 9.64
CA THR A 270 -3.72 6.44 10.21
C THR A 270 -4.81 6.08 9.20
N TYR A 271 -4.91 4.78 8.90
CA TYR A 271 -5.95 4.20 8.04
C TYR A 271 -6.99 3.50 8.89
N ASN A 272 -8.24 3.88 8.74
CA ASN A 272 -9.38 3.21 9.36
C ASN A 272 -10.40 2.88 8.29
N GLY A 273 -10.93 1.66 8.30
CA GLY A 273 -11.90 1.31 7.28
C GLY A 273 -12.62 0.01 7.55
N PHE A 274 -13.63 -0.21 6.72
CA PHE A 274 -14.37 -1.45 6.68
C PHE A 274 -14.88 -1.75 5.28
N ARG A 275 -15.16 -3.03 5.02
CA ARG A 275 -15.82 -3.52 3.82
C ARG A 275 -16.84 -4.58 4.20
N VAL A 276 -18.03 -4.52 3.61
CA VAL A 276 -19.06 -5.54 3.75
C VAL A 276 -19.51 -5.94 2.35
N GLY A 277 -19.49 -7.23 2.07
CA GLY A 277 -19.98 -7.83 0.84
C GLY A 277 -21.09 -8.84 1.13
N VAL A 278 -22.08 -8.88 0.26
CA VAL A 278 -23.18 -9.88 0.27
C VAL A 278 -23.22 -10.52 -1.10
N LYS A 279 -23.03 -11.83 -1.14
CA LYS A 279 -23.20 -12.64 -2.34
C LYS A 279 -24.45 -13.50 -2.19
N TRP A 280 -25.30 -13.45 -3.20
CA TRP A 280 -26.53 -14.21 -3.25
C TRP A 280 -26.71 -14.92 -4.60
N ASP A 281 -26.68 -16.22 -4.60
CA ASP A 281 -27.02 -17.05 -5.76
C ASP A 281 -28.56 -17.22 -5.77
N VAL A 282 -29.20 -16.34 -6.56
CA VAL A 282 -30.67 -16.24 -6.66
C VAL A 282 -31.26 -17.46 -7.33
N SER A 283 -30.55 -18.04 -8.31
CA SER A 283 -30.85 -19.27 -9.02
C SER A 283 -29.57 -19.84 -9.63
N ASP A 284 -29.64 -20.99 -10.29
CA ASP A 284 -28.51 -21.62 -10.97
C ASP A 284 -27.87 -20.70 -12.06
N ASP A 285 -28.65 -19.78 -12.63
CA ASP A 285 -28.22 -18.88 -13.70
C ASP A 285 -27.93 -17.44 -13.23
N TRP A 286 -28.31 -17.08 -12.00
CA TRP A 286 -28.25 -15.72 -11.50
C TRP A 286 -27.55 -15.64 -10.15
N SER A 287 -26.45 -14.89 -10.13
CA SER A 287 -25.73 -14.50 -8.91
C SER A 287 -25.67 -12.99 -8.78
N MET A 288 -25.84 -12.49 -7.56
CA MET A 288 -25.74 -11.07 -7.23
C MET A 288 -24.67 -10.87 -6.17
N LEU A 289 -23.79 -9.90 -6.39
CA LEU A 289 -22.81 -9.42 -5.42
C LEU A 289 -23.06 -7.93 -5.16
N VAL A 290 -23.28 -7.58 -3.90
CA VAL A 290 -23.35 -6.18 -3.44
C VAL A 290 -22.24 -5.97 -2.43
N GLN A 291 -21.46 -4.92 -2.64
CA GLN A 291 -20.34 -4.60 -1.77
C GLN A 291 -20.32 -3.11 -1.43
N HIS A 292 -20.01 -2.81 -0.18
CA HIS A 292 -19.76 -1.45 0.30
C HIS A 292 -18.42 -1.39 1.01
N SER A 293 -17.64 -0.38 0.68
CA SER A 293 -16.33 -0.10 1.31
C SER A 293 -16.26 1.36 1.76
N SER A 294 -15.66 1.58 2.91
CA SER A 294 -15.36 2.91 3.43
C SER A 294 -13.98 2.92 4.04
N GLN A 295 -13.18 3.92 3.69
CA GLN A 295 -11.86 4.16 4.28
C GLN A 295 -11.72 5.63 4.63
N LYS A 296 -11.14 5.88 5.80
CA LYS A 296 -10.67 7.19 6.22
C LYS A 296 -9.16 7.12 6.39
N LEU A 297 -8.46 8.07 5.80
CA LEU A 297 -7.04 8.28 5.97
C LEU A 297 -6.84 9.63 6.64
N ASP A 298 -6.23 9.63 7.80
CA ASP A 298 -5.78 10.80 8.54
C ASP A 298 -4.24 10.86 8.43
N VAL A 299 -3.71 11.99 7.97
CA VAL A 299 -2.27 12.20 7.78
C VAL A 299 -1.89 13.47 8.51
N GLU A 300 -0.89 13.40 9.36
CA GLU A 300 -0.31 14.54 10.07
C GLU A 300 1.07 14.87 9.49
N GLY A 301 1.44 16.13 9.58
CA GLY A 301 2.79 16.60 9.32
C GLY A 301 3.25 16.60 7.88
N SER A 302 4.56 16.49 7.69
CA SER A 302 5.24 16.51 6.39
C SER A 302 6.00 15.22 6.16
N PHE A 303 5.92 14.71 4.93
CA PHE A 303 6.68 13.56 4.44
C PHE A 303 7.91 13.99 3.63
N LEU A 304 8.19 15.28 3.60
CA LEU A 304 9.41 15.83 3.02
C LEU A 304 10.50 15.93 4.09
N ILE A 305 11.72 15.61 3.71
CA ILE A 305 12.89 15.72 4.57
C ILE A 305 13.88 16.69 3.95
N ASP A 306 14.59 17.45 4.79
CA ASP A 306 15.76 18.22 4.39
C ASP A 306 17.01 17.44 4.80
N PRO A 307 17.74 16.84 3.84
CA PRO A 307 18.93 16.06 4.14
C PRO A 307 20.05 16.86 4.80
N SER A 308 20.00 18.19 4.73
CA SER A 308 21.03 19.06 5.32
C SER A 308 20.87 19.22 6.82
N LEU A 309 19.68 18.92 7.38
CA LEU A 309 19.35 19.09 8.80
C LEU A 309 19.51 17.81 9.61
N GLY A 310 19.49 16.65 8.95
CA GLY A 310 19.61 15.35 9.57
C GLY A 310 21.04 14.82 9.59
N ASP A 311 21.34 13.93 10.51
CA ASP A 311 22.45 13.00 10.40
C ASP A 311 21.98 11.72 9.69
N ASP A 312 22.87 10.73 9.49
CA ASP A 312 22.55 9.45 8.83
C ASP A 312 21.47 8.62 9.56
N LYS A 313 20.94 9.09 10.68
CA LYS A 313 20.05 8.33 11.58
C LYS A 313 18.75 9.03 11.92
N SER A 314 18.58 10.30 11.58
CA SER A 314 17.37 11.06 11.87
C SER A 314 16.89 11.83 10.65
N ALA A 315 15.60 11.72 10.34
CA ALA A 315 14.98 12.53 9.31
C ALA A 315 14.39 13.79 9.96
N LYS A 316 14.65 14.94 9.38
CA LYS A 316 14.17 16.22 9.87
C LYS A 316 13.56 17.03 8.75
N TYR A 317 12.56 17.80 9.10
CA TYR A 317 11.93 18.79 8.26
C TYR A 317 12.03 20.16 8.89
N GLN A 318 12.37 21.15 8.11
CA GLN A 318 12.34 22.55 8.47
C GLN A 318 11.59 23.29 7.38
N PRO A 319 10.54 24.07 7.70
CA PRO A 319 9.89 24.90 6.71
C PRO A 319 10.92 25.79 5.99
N GLU A 320 10.89 25.77 4.68
CA GLU A 320 11.82 26.56 3.88
C GLU A 320 11.71 28.04 4.22
N SER A 321 12.90 28.66 4.38
CA SER A 321 13.07 30.07 4.63
C SER A 321 12.98 30.92 3.37
#